data_ea840042cef16f68f066d8331f275c93
#
_entry.id   ea840042cef16f68f066d8331f275c93
#
_cell.length_a   1.000
_cell.length_b   1.000
_cell.length_c   1.000
_cell.angle_alpha   90.00
_cell.angle_beta   90.00
_cell.angle_gamma   90.00
#
_symmetry.space_group_name_H-M   'P 1'
#
loop_
_entity.id
_entity.type
_entity.pdbx_description
1 polymer ?
#
loop_
_entity_poly.entity_id
_entity_poly.type
_entity_poly.pdbx_seq_one_letter_code
_entity_poly.pdbx_strand_id
1 'polypeptide(L)'
;MNIYNDITLIIVCFNSYKLIQKNLSEISKFKTIIVDNSKSDEIRSLVQEVKNIKYIKTKKNLGYGKGNNLGVSESKTPFILILNPDILVESASIEILYKSYFSYKNIGILAPALYDNNNNRRNNGSLSYINREKINKKNILNKQKAEGNTCYQFAVGCALLIKKEFFDEIGGFDKDLFMYFEDNDLCDKT
;
A
#
# COMPACT_ATOMS: atom_id res chain seq x y z
N MET A 1 19.52 10.62 0.77
CA MET A 1 18.23 10.09 1.20
C MET A 1 18.41 8.63 1.56
N ASN A 2 17.98 8.23 2.73
CA ASN A 2 18.07 6.83 3.18
C ASN A 2 16.65 6.25 3.26
N ILE A 3 16.23 5.53 2.23
CA ILE A 3 14.86 4.98 2.11
C ILE A 3 14.43 4.17 3.33
N TYR A 4 15.36 3.47 3.97
CA TYR A 4 15.09 2.64 5.16
C TYR A 4 14.72 3.46 6.40
N ASN A 5 15.10 4.75 6.42
CA ASN A 5 14.75 5.68 7.49
C ASN A 5 13.58 6.58 7.14
N ASP A 6 13.29 6.74 5.84
CA ASP A 6 12.30 7.69 5.34
C ASP A 6 10.93 7.03 5.13
N ILE A 7 10.86 5.69 5.03
CA ILE A 7 9.62 4.96 4.76
C ILE A 7 9.30 4.00 5.92
N THR A 8 8.03 3.98 6.33
CA THR A 8 7.47 2.91 7.16
C THR A 8 6.51 2.08 6.32
N LEU A 9 6.71 0.76 6.29
CA LEU A 9 5.76 -0.18 5.71
C LEU A 9 4.62 -0.40 6.70
N ILE A 10 3.39 -0.27 6.26
CA ILE A 10 2.18 -0.52 7.06
C ILE A 10 1.49 -1.75 6.48
N ILE A 11 1.38 -2.82 7.28
CA ILE A 11 0.85 -4.10 6.82
C ILE A 11 -0.27 -4.54 7.78
N VAL A 12 -1.49 -4.62 7.28
CA VAL A 12 -2.65 -5.13 8.03
C VAL A 12 -2.82 -6.60 7.72
N CYS A 13 -2.78 -7.44 8.75
CA CYS A 13 -2.83 -8.90 8.65
C CYS A 13 -4.14 -9.47 9.18
N PHE A 14 -4.66 -10.48 8.52
CA PHE A 14 -5.70 -11.36 9.01
C PHE A 14 -5.43 -12.80 8.54
N ASN A 15 -4.99 -13.67 9.46
CA ASN A 15 -4.56 -15.05 9.17
C ASN A 15 -3.45 -15.12 8.10
N SER A 16 -2.48 -14.19 8.14
CA SER A 16 -1.50 -13.97 7.08
C SER A 16 -0.09 -14.47 7.43
N TYR A 17 0.06 -15.41 8.40
CA TYR A 17 1.36 -15.88 8.87
C TYR A 17 2.31 -16.31 7.75
N LYS A 18 1.86 -17.19 6.85
CA LYS A 18 2.69 -17.71 5.73
C LYS A 18 3.12 -16.60 4.75
N LEU A 19 2.27 -15.59 4.56
CA LEU A 19 2.56 -14.46 3.69
C LEU A 19 3.63 -13.56 4.30
N ILE A 20 3.51 -13.24 5.58
CA ILE A 20 4.53 -12.47 6.31
C ILE A 20 5.84 -13.24 6.38
N GLN A 21 5.81 -14.56 6.67
CA GLN A 21 7.00 -15.40 6.69
C GLN A 21 7.77 -15.35 5.35
N LYS A 22 7.04 -15.44 4.23
CA LYS A 22 7.62 -15.40 2.88
C LYS A 22 8.27 -14.05 2.57
N ASN A 23 7.72 -12.96 3.09
CA ASN A 23 8.15 -11.58 2.80
C ASN A 23 9.11 -11.01 3.86
N LEU A 24 9.36 -11.74 4.94
CA LEU A 24 10.02 -11.26 6.14
C LEU A 24 11.41 -10.65 5.87
N SER A 25 12.21 -11.30 5.02
CA SER A 25 13.56 -10.86 4.69
C SER A 25 13.59 -9.47 4.02
N GLU A 26 12.57 -9.13 3.26
CA GLU A 26 12.49 -7.83 2.60
C GLU A 26 11.88 -6.76 3.51
N ILE A 27 10.74 -7.06 4.14
CA ILE A 27 10.06 -6.08 5.00
C ILE A 27 10.87 -5.72 6.25
N SER A 28 11.72 -6.62 6.76
CA SER A 28 12.58 -6.36 7.92
C SER A 28 13.72 -5.37 7.65
N LYS A 29 14.02 -5.07 6.38
CA LYS A 29 14.99 -4.03 6.00
C LYS A 29 14.49 -2.63 6.29
N PHE A 30 13.16 -2.45 6.35
CA PHE A 30 12.47 -1.18 6.58
C PHE A 30 11.93 -1.10 8.01
N LYS A 31 11.64 0.12 8.46
CA LYS A 31 10.72 0.29 9.57
C LYS A 31 9.36 -0.26 9.13
N THR A 32 8.88 -1.28 9.81
CA THR A 32 7.63 -1.95 9.45
C THR A 32 6.70 -2.00 10.65
N ILE A 33 5.44 -1.70 10.42
CA ILE A 33 4.37 -1.83 11.42
C ILE A 33 3.39 -2.87 10.91
N ILE A 34 3.27 -3.96 11.66
CA ILE A 34 2.30 -5.02 11.38
C ILE A 34 1.14 -4.88 12.35
N VAL A 35 -0.06 -4.63 11.82
CA VAL A 35 -1.32 -4.59 12.56
C VAL A 35 -2.04 -5.92 12.34
N ASP A 36 -2.08 -6.75 13.37
CA ASP A 36 -2.63 -8.10 13.27
C ASP A 36 -4.05 -8.18 13.84
N ASN A 37 -5.00 -8.34 12.92
CA ASN A 37 -6.42 -8.53 13.19
C ASN A 37 -6.81 -10.00 13.43
N SER A 38 -5.86 -10.96 13.36
CA SER A 38 -6.11 -12.40 13.53
C SER A 38 -6.45 -12.72 14.99
N LYS A 39 -7.01 -13.91 15.22
CA LYS A 39 -7.19 -14.45 16.57
C LYS A 39 -5.92 -15.09 17.13
N SER A 40 -5.11 -15.75 16.26
CA SER A 40 -3.85 -16.42 16.65
C SER A 40 -2.72 -15.41 16.90
N ASP A 41 -1.68 -15.83 17.61
CA ASP A 41 -0.46 -15.04 17.88
C ASP A 41 0.74 -15.52 17.05
N GLU A 42 0.49 -16.29 15.98
CA GLU A 42 1.56 -16.86 15.15
C GLU A 42 2.47 -15.80 14.54
N ILE A 43 1.91 -14.67 14.05
CA ILE A 43 2.70 -13.57 13.50
C ILE A 43 3.58 -12.94 14.57
N ARG A 44 3.08 -12.80 15.81
CA ARG A 44 3.89 -12.29 16.93
C ARG A 44 5.17 -13.10 17.12
N SER A 45 5.03 -14.42 17.20
CA SER A 45 6.17 -15.33 17.38
C SER A 45 7.21 -15.22 16.25
N LEU A 46 6.77 -14.89 15.04
CA LEU A 46 7.62 -14.72 13.88
C LEU A 46 8.44 -13.43 13.94
N VAL A 47 7.86 -12.33 14.48
CA VAL A 47 8.41 -10.97 14.29
C VAL A 47 8.89 -10.30 15.59
N GLN A 48 8.63 -10.85 16.77
CA GLN A 48 8.92 -10.21 18.05
C GLN A 48 10.40 -9.86 18.27
N GLU A 49 11.32 -10.66 17.71
CA GLU A 49 12.78 -10.45 17.80
C GLU A 49 13.34 -9.64 16.61
N VAL A 50 12.50 -9.21 15.67
CA VAL A 50 12.96 -8.48 14.48
C VAL A 50 12.98 -6.98 14.79
N LYS A 51 14.16 -6.41 14.96
CA LYS A 51 14.40 -5.04 15.46
C LYS A 51 13.61 -3.95 14.74
N ASN A 52 13.42 -4.07 13.42
CA ASN A 52 12.78 -3.03 12.61
C ASN A 52 11.26 -3.22 12.50
N ILE A 53 10.69 -4.27 13.12
CA ILE A 53 9.26 -4.57 13.03
C ILE A 53 8.58 -4.24 14.35
N LYS A 54 7.60 -3.33 14.31
CA LYS A 54 6.66 -3.09 15.39
C LYS A 54 5.40 -3.91 15.15
N TYR A 55 5.09 -4.80 16.08
CA TYR A 55 3.88 -5.62 16.02
C TYR A 55 2.79 -5.06 16.91
N ILE A 56 1.58 -4.94 16.36
CA ILE A 56 0.39 -4.46 17.07
C ILE A 56 -0.71 -5.51 16.93
N LYS A 57 -1.10 -6.12 18.05
CA LYS A 57 -2.25 -7.02 18.12
C LYS A 57 -3.51 -6.22 18.38
N THR A 58 -4.52 -6.42 17.56
CA THR A 58 -5.83 -5.82 17.80
C THR A 58 -6.71 -6.72 18.67
N LYS A 59 -7.60 -6.12 19.47
CA LYS A 59 -8.54 -6.89 20.31
C LYS A 59 -9.67 -7.54 19.51
N LYS A 60 -9.95 -7.00 18.32
CA LYS A 60 -10.96 -7.47 17.35
C LYS A 60 -10.50 -7.13 15.94
N ASN A 61 -11.07 -7.78 14.95
CA ASN A 61 -10.81 -7.41 13.56
C ASN A 61 -11.37 -5.99 13.29
N LEU A 62 -10.45 -5.05 13.00
CA LEU A 62 -10.79 -3.65 12.72
C LEU A 62 -11.20 -3.41 11.26
N GLY A 63 -10.97 -4.38 10.37
CA GLY A 63 -11.03 -4.19 8.94
C GLY A 63 -9.74 -3.59 8.38
N TYR A 64 -9.72 -3.34 7.07
CA TYR A 64 -8.54 -2.88 6.37
C TYR A 64 -8.23 -1.41 6.66
N GLY A 65 -9.18 -0.50 6.43
CA GLY A 65 -8.97 0.93 6.60
C GLY A 65 -8.59 1.34 8.02
N LYS A 66 -9.33 0.88 9.04
CA LYS A 66 -9.01 1.17 10.46
C LYS A 66 -7.68 0.55 10.88
N GLY A 67 -7.35 -0.63 10.37
CA GLY A 67 -6.06 -1.27 10.62
C GLY A 67 -4.90 -0.43 10.08
N ASN A 68 -5.03 0.05 8.84
CA ASN A 68 -4.03 0.94 8.24
C ASN A 68 -3.93 2.27 8.99
N ASN A 69 -5.04 2.91 9.33
CA ASN A 69 -5.03 4.16 10.12
C ASN A 69 -4.29 3.97 11.46
N LEU A 70 -4.53 2.84 12.14
CA LEU A 70 -3.81 2.52 13.37
C LEU A 70 -2.29 2.36 13.11
N GLY A 71 -1.92 1.64 12.05
CA GLY A 71 -0.50 1.49 11.69
C GLY A 71 0.15 2.83 11.35
N VAL A 72 -0.51 3.67 10.55
CA VAL A 72 -0.01 5.00 10.18
C VAL A 72 0.16 5.91 11.39
N SER A 73 -0.76 5.90 12.34
CA SER A 73 -0.67 6.74 13.56
C SER A 73 0.57 6.40 14.42
N GLU A 74 1.11 5.20 14.29
CA GLU A 74 2.30 4.74 15.00
C GLU A 74 3.60 4.95 14.21
N SER A 75 3.49 5.39 12.95
CA SER A 75 4.64 5.73 12.10
C SER A 75 5.20 7.11 12.45
N LYS A 76 6.55 7.20 12.37
CA LYS A 76 7.30 8.47 12.60
C LYS A 76 8.10 8.90 11.37
N THR A 77 7.96 8.21 10.25
CA THR A 77 8.68 8.52 9.01
C THR A 77 7.89 9.47 8.13
N PRO A 78 8.55 10.25 7.26
CA PRO A 78 7.86 11.19 6.36
C PRO A 78 6.99 10.50 5.31
N PHE A 79 7.28 9.23 4.99
CA PHE A 79 6.50 8.44 4.05
C PHE A 79 5.98 7.15 4.70
N ILE A 80 4.82 6.73 4.25
CA ILE A 80 4.22 5.43 4.53
C ILE A 80 4.05 4.67 3.22
N LEU A 81 4.32 3.37 3.25
CA LEU A 81 3.94 2.44 2.18
C LEU A 81 2.92 1.46 2.76
N ILE A 82 1.66 1.69 2.43
CA ILE A 82 0.58 0.75 2.74
C ILE A 82 0.77 -0.46 1.84
N LEU A 83 0.82 -1.66 2.42
CA LEU A 83 1.17 -2.87 1.71
C LEU A 83 0.32 -4.04 2.17
N ASN A 84 -0.34 -4.71 1.24
CA ASN A 84 -1.04 -5.95 1.56
C ASN A 84 -0.05 -7.07 1.87
N PRO A 85 -0.37 -8.00 2.79
CA PRO A 85 0.53 -9.07 3.18
C PRO A 85 0.85 -10.07 2.04
N ASP A 86 0.01 -10.15 1.01
CA ASP A 86 0.18 -11.01 -0.16
C ASP A 86 1.02 -10.39 -1.29
N ILE A 87 1.37 -9.11 -1.17
CA ILE A 87 2.27 -8.46 -2.12
C ILE A 87 3.72 -8.78 -1.73
N LEU A 88 4.42 -9.49 -2.59
CA LEU A 88 5.86 -9.68 -2.46
C LEU A 88 6.58 -8.44 -2.95
N VAL A 89 7.43 -7.89 -2.10
CA VAL A 89 8.22 -6.70 -2.42
C VAL A 89 9.70 -7.03 -2.47
N GLU A 90 10.41 -6.28 -3.29
CA GLU A 90 11.86 -6.19 -3.29
C GLU A 90 12.26 -4.77 -2.87
N SER A 91 13.26 -4.63 -2.02
CA SER A 91 13.73 -3.31 -1.57
C SER A 91 14.12 -2.39 -2.73
N ALA A 92 14.66 -2.94 -3.82
CA ALA A 92 14.97 -2.19 -5.04
C ALA A 92 13.72 -1.57 -5.69
N SER A 93 12.59 -2.30 -5.69
CA SER A 93 11.31 -1.79 -6.24
C SER A 93 10.76 -0.65 -5.39
N ILE A 94 10.87 -0.76 -4.06
CA ILE A 94 10.46 0.31 -3.14
C ILE A 94 11.35 1.55 -3.35
N GLU A 95 12.66 1.36 -3.57
CA GLU A 95 13.58 2.46 -3.84
C GLU A 95 13.24 3.20 -5.13
N ILE A 96 12.91 2.47 -6.20
CA ILE A 96 12.48 3.07 -7.47
C ILE A 96 11.18 3.85 -7.26
N LEU A 97 10.19 3.27 -6.56
CA LEU A 97 8.93 3.93 -6.25
C LEU A 97 9.14 5.24 -5.47
N TYR A 98 9.97 5.20 -4.43
CA TYR A 98 10.30 6.36 -3.61
C TYR A 98 11.00 7.47 -4.42
N LYS A 99 12.00 7.11 -5.24
CA LYS A 99 12.67 8.09 -6.12
C LYS A 99 11.71 8.70 -7.13
N SER A 100 10.81 7.89 -7.68
CA SER A 100 9.80 8.35 -8.64
C SER A 100 8.85 9.39 -8.05
N TYR A 101 8.59 9.34 -6.73
CA TYR A 101 7.75 10.34 -6.05
C TYR A 101 8.26 11.78 -6.29
N PHE A 102 9.57 11.98 -6.28
CA PHE A 102 10.18 13.32 -6.45
C PHE A 102 10.26 13.78 -7.91
N SER A 103 9.95 12.91 -8.86
CA SER A 103 9.94 13.25 -10.29
C SER A 103 8.66 13.95 -10.73
N TYR A 104 7.66 14.00 -9.88
CA TYR A 104 6.36 14.59 -10.18
C TYR A 104 5.99 15.68 -9.19
N LYS A 105 5.18 16.65 -9.66
CA LYS A 105 4.60 17.69 -8.82
C LYS A 105 3.19 17.27 -8.40
N ASN A 106 2.80 17.65 -7.20
CA ASN A 106 1.42 17.46 -6.69
C ASN A 106 0.94 16.01 -6.72
N ILE A 107 1.77 15.09 -6.20
CA ILE A 107 1.37 13.68 -6.03
C ILE A 107 0.71 13.52 -4.67
N GLY A 108 -0.53 13.03 -4.67
CA GLY A 108 -1.19 12.55 -3.45
C GLY A 108 -0.74 11.12 -3.12
N ILE A 109 -0.97 10.19 -4.04
CA ILE A 109 -0.69 8.75 -3.89
C ILE A 109 0.12 8.26 -5.08
N LEU A 110 1.13 7.44 -4.83
CA LEU A 110 1.88 6.73 -5.87
C LEU A 110 1.74 5.22 -5.68
N ALA A 111 1.25 4.53 -6.70
CA ALA A 111 1.10 3.09 -6.72
C ALA A 111 2.06 2.44 -7.73
N PRO A 112 2.76 1.35 -7.37
CA PRO A 112 3.65 0.66 -8.29
C PRO A 112 2.86 -0.17 -9.30
N ALA A 113 3.48 -0.53 -10.42
CA ALA A 113 2.98 -1.60 -11.28
C ALA A 113 3.03 -2.95 -10.53
N LEU A 114 1.97 -3.73 -10.65
CA LEU A 114 1.87 -5.06 -10.05
C LEU A 114 1.96 -6.14 -11.13
N TYR A 115 2.60 -7.25 -10.78
CA TYR A 115 2.75 -8.40 -11.66
C TYR A 115 2.32 -9.67 -10.92
N ASP A 116 1.75 -10.62 -11.63
CA ASP A 116 1.46 -11.95 -11.10
C ASP A 116 2.71 -12.86 -11.17
N ASN A 117 2.57 -14.09 -10.65
CA ASN A 117 3.65 -15.08 -10.64
C ASN A 117 4.12 -15.50 -12.05
N ASN A 118 3.34 -15.23 -13.08
CA ASN A 118 3.67 -15.48 -14.48
C ASN A 118 4.23 -14.23 -15.18
N ASN A 119 4.57 -13.21 -14.42
CA ASN A 119 5.09 -11.94 -14.92
C ASN A 119 4.10 -11.15 -15.79
N ASN A 120 2.80 -11.41 -15.65
CA ASN A 120 1.77 -10.63 -16.32
C ASN A 120 1.42 -9.41 -15.47
N ARG A 121 1.42 -8.24 -16.09
CA ARG A 121 1.00 -7.00 -15.42
C ARG A 121 -0.47 -7.09 -15.00
N ARG A 122 -0.74 -6.80 -13.74
CA ARG A 122 -2.08 -6.68 -13.18
C ARG A 122 -2.56 -5.23 -13.24
N ASN A 123 -3.86 -5.06 -13.41
CA ASN A 123 -4.46 -3.73 -13.33
C ASN A 123 -4.54 -3.31 -11.85
N ASN A 124 -3.89 -2.22 -11.51
CA ASN A 124 -3.83 -1.68 -10.15
C ASN A 124 -4.44 -0.28 -10.01
N GLY A 125 -5.25 0.14 -10.97
CA GLY A 125 -5.93 1.42 -10.92
C GLY A 125 -6.97 1.56 -12.01
N SER A 126 -7.80 2.59 -11.91
CA SER A 126 -8.83 2.92 -12.89
C SER A 126 -8.92 4.41 -13.13
N LEU A 127 -9.22 4.75 -14.37
CA LEU A 127 -9.52 6.12 -14.78
C LEU A 127 -10.95 6.48 -14.37
N SER A 128 -11.21 7.77 -14.14
CA SER A 128 -12.55 8.26 -13.83
C SER A 128 -13.57 7.85 -14.89
N TYR A 129 -14.83 7.71 -14.48
CA TYR A 129 -15.94 7.39 -15.37
C TYR A 129 -16.05 8.43 -16.51
N ILE A 130 -15.79 9.69 -16.21
CA ILE A 130 -15.82 10.81 -17.18
C ILE A 130 -14.73 10.68 -18.24
N ASN A 131 -13.54 10.18 -17.87
CA ASN A 131 -12.43 9.96 -18.79
C ASN A 131 -12.49 8.58 -19.45
N ARG A 132 -13.24 7.62 -18.92
CA ARG A 132 -13.43 6.28 -19.50
C ARG A 132 -14.00 6.34 -20.93
N GLU A 133 -14.99 7.18 -21.18
CA GLU A 133 -15.58 7.26 -22.53
C GLU A 133 -14.61 7.81 -23.57
N LYS A 134 -13.77 8.79 -23.21
CA LYS A 134 -12.79 9.38 -24.14
C LYS A 134 -11.56 8.50 -24.36
N ILE A 135 -11.07 7.85 -23.30
CA ILE A 135 -9.82 7.05 -23.35
C ILE A 135 -10.09 5.60 -23.75
N ASN A 136 -11.21 5.00 -23.30
CA ASN A 136 -11.57 3.63 -23.69
C ASN A 136 -11.85 3.49 -25.20
N LYS A 137 -12.47 4.47 -25.87
CA LYS A 137 -12.63 4.41 -27.32
C LYS A 137 -11.30 4.31 -28.07
N LYS A 138 -10.28 5.02 -27.58
CA LYS A 138 -8.94 5.01 -28.20
C LYS A 138 -8.11 3.76 -27.85
N ASN A 139 -8.20 3.30 -26.57
CA ASN A 139 -7.44 2.15 -26.07
C ASN A 139 -8.10 0.80 -26.42
N ILE A 140 -9.43 0.74 -26.50
CA ILE A 140 -10.16 -0.45 -26.95
C ILE A 140 -9.89 -0.68 -28.44
N LEU A 141 -9.87 0.37 -29.25
CA LEU A 141 -9.54 0.27 -30.69
C LEU A 141 -8.10 -0.17 -30.95
N ASN A 142 -7.15 0.20 -30.06
CA ASN A 142 -5.72 -0.08 -30.28
C ASN A 142 -5.19 -1.27 -29.49
N LYS A 143 -5.99 -1.94 -28.63
CA LYS A 143 -5.55 -3.03 -27.72
C LYS A 143 -4.28 -2.67 -26.92
N GLN A 144 -3.98 -1.38 -26.73
CA GLN A 144 -2.80 -0.93 -26.02
C GLN A 144 -3.03 -0.99 -24.52
N LYS A 145 -2.19 -1.78 -23.84
CA LYS A 145 -2.02 -1.66 -22.39
C LYS A 145 -1.40 -0.29 -22.11
N ALA A 146 -1.87 0.40 -21.07
CA ALA A 146 -1.21 1.63 -20.63
C ALA A 146 0.24 1.28 -20.25
N GLU A 147 1.21 1.74 -21.06
CA GLU A 147 2.63 1.63 -20.77
C GLU A 147 3.13 2.96 -20.20
N GLY A 148 4.06 2.86 -19.25
CA GLY A 148 4.63 4.02 -18.56
C GLY A 148 3.78 4.52 -17.38
N ASN A 149 4.09 5.74 -16.95
CA ASN A 149 3.43 6.36 -15.79
C ASN A 149 2.08 6.95 -16.21
N THR A 150 1.03 6.57 -15.49
CA THR A 150 -0.35 6.95 -15.80
C THR A 150 -1.01 7.53 -14.56
N CYS A 151 -1.69 8.67 -14.71
CA CYS A 151 -2.56 9.18 -13.65
C CYS A 151 -3.86 8.39 -13.63
N TYR A 152 -4.21 7.88 -12.47
CA TYR A 152 -5.48 7.22 -12.20
C TYR A 152 -6.35 8.10 -11.30
N GLN A 153 -7.64 7.94 -11.39
CA GLN A 153 -8.55 8.54 -10.40
C GLN A 153 -8.47 7.75 -9.09
N PHE A 154 -8.34 6.44 -9.18
CA PHE A 154 -8.08 5.64 -7.99
C PHE A 154 -7.08 4.52 -8.29
N ALA A 155 -6.33 4.15 -7.27
CA ALA A 155 -5.41 3.03 -7.25
C ALA A 155 -5.91 1.96 -6.27
N VAL A 156 -5.71 0.69 -6.62
CA VAL A 156 -6.05 -0.42 -5.72
C VAL A 156 -5.18 -0.35 -4.46
N GLY A 157 -5.80 -0.48 -3.30
CA GLY A 157 -5.19 -0.28 -1.98
C GLY A 157 -4.12 -1.29 -1.56
N CYS A 158 -3.59 -2.11 -2.47
CA CYS A 158 -2.66 -3.18 -2.14
C CYS A 158 -1.19 -2.74 -1.97
N ALA A 159 -0.79 -1.62 -2.61
CA ALA A 159 0.54 -1.01 -2.45
C ALA A 159 0.45 0.49 -2.78
N LEU A 160 0.48 1.34 -1.75
CA LEU A 160 0.30 2.79 -1.88
C LEU A 160 1.40 3.54 -1.11
N LEU A 161 2.24 4.27 -1.83
CA LEU A 161 3.21 5.19 -1.24
C LEU A 161 2.59 6.58 -1.10
N ILE A 162 2.60 7.11 0.13
CA ILE A 162 1.93 8.37 0.48
C ILE A 162 2.84 9.14 1.43
N LYS A 163 2.93 10.47 1.31
CA LYS A 163 3.46 11.30 2.39
C LYS A 163 2.57 11.18 3.61
N LYS A 164 3.17 10.92 4.78
CA LYS A 164 2.41 10.78 6.03
C LYS A 164 1.62 12.06 6.35
N GLU A 165 2.24 13.23 6.20
CA GLU A 165 1.60 14.53 6.40
C GLU A 165 0.33 14.66 5.54
N PHE A 166 0.41 14.31 4.25
CA PHE A 166 -0.73 14.36 3.34
C PHE A 166 -1.82 13.34 3.72
N PHE A 167 -1.43 12.11 4.12
CA PHE A 167 -2.38 11.12 4.61
C PHE A 167 -3.15 11.62 5.84
N ASP A 168 -2.46 12.29 6.77
CA ASP A 168 -3.06 12.87 7.97
C ASP A 168 -3.99 14.05 7.60
N GLU A 169 -3.60 14.88 6.64
CA GLU A 169 -4.37 16.05 6.15
C GLU A 169 -5.71 15.61 5.54
N ILE A 170 -5.72 14.57 4.71
CA ILE A 170 -6.96 14.05 4.09
C ILE A 170 -7.79 13.18 5.05
N GLY A 171 -7.33 12.98 6.30
CA GLY A 171 -8.04 12.21 7.33
C GLY A 171 -7.89 10.70 7.23
N GLY A 172 -7.03 10.21 6.32
CA GLY A 172 -6.78 8.78 6.11
C GLY A 172 -7.98 8.02 5.56
N PHE A 173 -8.00 6.71 5.82
CA PHE A 173 -9.13 5.85 5.42
C PHE A 173 -10.40 6.17 6.22
N ASP A 174 -11.55 6.11 5.56
CA ASP A 174 -12.84 6.22 6.24
C ASP A 174 -13.02 5.07 7.25
N LYS A 175 -13.35 5.46 8.48
CA LYS A 175 -13.53 4.53 9.59
C LYS A 175 -14.83 3.72 9.50
N ASP A 176 -15.79 4.16 8.71
CA ASP A 176 -17.07 3.47 8.57
C ASP A 176 -17.05 2.38 7.50
N LEU A 177 -16.03 2.40 6.63
CA LEU A 177 -15.77 1.35 5.66
C LEU A 177 -14.94 0.23 6.31
N PHE A 178 -15.54 -0.97 6.39
CA PHE A 178 -14.86 -2.12 6.99
C PHE A 178 -13.91 -2.80 6.00
N MET A 179 -14.37 -3.03 4.77
CA MET A 179 -13.65 -3.67 3.68
C MET A 179 -14.32 -3.36 2.35
N TYR A 180 -13.49 -3.13 1.33
CA TYR A 180 -13.85 -2.67 -0.02
C TYR A 180 -14.33 -1.22 -0.06
N PHE A 181 -13.96 -0.54 -1.14
CA PHE A 181 -14.18 0.89 -1.43
C PHE A 181 -13.43 1.88 -0.53
N GLU A 182 -12.72 1.44 0.51
CA GLU A 182 -11.90 2.32 1.35
C GLU A 182 -10.71 2.92 0.59
N ASP A 183 -10.17 2.19 -0.40
CA ASP A 183 -9.14 2.67 -1.32
C ASP A 183 -9.70 3.68 -2.32
N ASN A 184 -10.92 3.49 -2.80
CA ASN A 184 -11.61 4.44 -3.65
C ASN A 184 -11.89 5.74 -2.90
N ASP A 185 -12.44 5.66 -1.68
CA ASP A 185 -12.68 6.82 -0.80
C ASP A 185 -11.39 7.59 -0.51
N LEU A 186 -10.31 6.86 -0.20
CA LEU A 186 -9.00 7.49 0.03
C LEU A 186 -8.52 8.25 -1.20
N CYS A 187 -8.64 7.67 -2.40
CA CYS A 187 -8.23 8.32 -3.64
C CYS A 187 -9.13 9.50 -4.01
N ASP A 188 -10.43 9.44 -3.71
CA ASP A 188 -11.37 10.55 -3.99
C ASP A 188 -11.10 11.80 -3.12
N LYS A 189 -10.37 11.64 -2.01
CA LYS A 189 -9.91 12.74 -1.14
C LYS A 189 -8.61 13.40 -1.63
N THR A 190 -7.95 12.83 -2.67
CA THR A 190 -6.66 13.31 -3.18
C THR A 190 -6.83 14.11 -4.48
#